data_abd8de23a34aad8935e40bd8ad0cdc0d
#
_entry.id   abd8de23a34aad8935e40bd8ad0cdc0d
#
_cell.length_a   1.000
_cell.length_b   1.000
_cell.length_c   1.000
_cell.angle_alpha   90.00
_cell.angle_beta   90.00
_cell.angle_gamma   90.00
#
_symmetry.space_group_name_H-M   'P 1'
#
loop_
_entity.id
_entity.type
_entity.pdbx_description
1 polymer ?
#
loop_
_entity_poly.entity_id
_entity_poly.type
_entity_poly.pdbx_seq_one_letter_code
_entity_poly.pdbx_strand_id
1 'polypeptide(L)'
;MKVAIFTETYYPFISGVVTHIETVKKGLEARGDQVLIVTMDPHAQRHYVQGGVLYCPAMALKRLYGYGVANPLNLERYRIVQDFNPDIIHIQTEFTMGIFGLFCARRMKKPVVYTLHTSYDDYLFYVAPHKNMQDLVAKPVAHSYFRHLAKYATEVIGPSVKVVSFLRRCGVDRHINVIPNIVDLSIFLPENVAAKDIEAARADLGLQKGDTALLFVGRLGREKSIDVLIQNFAAAHADCPRTKLFIIGDGPEKPRLQAQIHSLGMEGQIRLMGKMDHGMLPPYFHACDLFVTASLSEINSISMLEAMASGLYVLQRLDIYNKDQIREGVNGHLYTTGPEFTALVQEQAALSESAKQARRKTVCDSTRGYGPREFTQAVVDVYNRALDEYAARKH
;
A
#
# COMPACT_ATOMS: atom_id res chain seq x y z
N MET A 1 -24.89 8.72 6.07
CA MET A 1 -24.75 7.60 7.03
C MET A 1 -23.66 7.89 8.06
N LYS A 2 -23.61 7.12 9.15
CA LYS A 2 -22.54 7.16 10.15
C LYS A 2 -21.68 5.91 10.02
N VAL A 3 -20.37 6.08 9.81
CA VAL A 3 -19.43 4.96 9.63
C VAL A 3 -18.36 5.00 10.72
N ALA A 4 -18.20 3.89 11.45
CA ALA A 4 -17.09 3.73 12.38
C ALA A 4 -16.03 2.82 11.75
N ILE A 5 -14.81 3.35 11.57
CA ILE A 5 -13.66 2.66 10.94
C ILE A 5 -12.68 2.25 12.02
N PHE A 6 -12.36 0.95 12.09
CA PHE A 6 -11.48 0.37 13.10
C PHE A 6 -10.15 -0.01 12.49
N THR A 7 -9.06 0.51 13.04
CA THR A 7 -7.70 0.31 12.54
C THR A 7 -6.67 0.32 13.67
N GLU A 8 -5.62 -0.52 13.60
CA GLU A 8 -4.51 -0.49 14.55
C GLU A 8 -3.66 0.77 14.42
N THR A 9 -3.57 1.34 13.21
CA THR A 9 -2.71 2.50 12.94
C THR A 9 -3.45 3.59 12.20
N TYR A 10 -3.18 4.82 12.63
CA TYR A 10 -3.60 6.04 11.95
C TYR A 10 -2.53 7.12 12.18
N TYR A 11 -2.75 8.36 11.73
CA TYR A 11 -1.77 9.42 11.95
C TYR A 11 -1.30 9.50 13.40
N PRO A 12 0.02 9.73 13.66
CA PRO A 12 1.06 10.18 12.72
C PRO A 12 1.78 9.06 11.94
N PHE A 13 1.34 7.81 12.02
CA PHE A 13 1.89 6.74 11.19
C PHE A 13 1.58 6.97 9.71
N ILE A 14 2.56 6.72 8.84
CA ILE A 14 2.42 6.81 7.39
C ILE A 14 2.52 5.40 6.82
N SER A 15 1.45 4.92 6.18
CA SER A 15 1.41 3.62 5.50
C SER A 15 0.32 3.64 4.43
N GLY A 16 0.36 2.68 3.50
CA GLY A 16 -0.69 2.52 2.49
C GLY A 16 -2.09 2.32 3.08
N VAL A 17 -2.19 1.66 4.24
CA VAL A 17 -3.46 1.48 4.97
C VAL A 17 -3.98 2.81 5.49
N VAL A 18 -3.11 3.63 6.10
CA VAL A 18 -3.49 4.96 6.61
C VAL A 18 -3.96 5.87 5.47
N THR A 19 -3.24 5.89 4.35
CA THR A 19 -3.61 6.65 3.15
C THR A 19 -4.97 6.19 2.59
N HIS A 20 -5.21 4.88 2.51
CA HIS A 20 -6.50 4.32 2.09
C HIS A 20 -7.64 4.78 3.02
N ILE A 21 -7.47 4.65 4.34
CA ILE A 21 -8.48 5.05 5.33
C ILE A 21 -8.78 6.55 5.23
N GLU A 22 -7.75 7.38 5.07
CA GLU A 22 -7.92 8.83 4.91
C GLU A 22 -8.69 9.17 3.62
N THR A 23 -8.43 8.45 2.52
CA THR A 23 -9.16 8.63 1.27
C THR A 23 -10.65 8.26 1.44
N VAL A 24 -10.94 7.13 2.11
CA VAL A 24 -12.31 6.73 2.46
C VAL A 24 -12.99 7.80 3.32
N LYS A 25 -12.32 8.27 4.39
CA LYS A 25 -12.84 9.29 5.29
C LYS A 25 -13.20 10.57 4.54
N LYS A 26 -12.24 11.14 3.80
CA LYS A 26 -12.45 12.38 3.02
C LYS A 26 -13.58 12.24 2.01
N GLY A 27 -13.63 11.11 1.31
CA GLY A 27 -14.69 10.86 0.33
C GLY A 27 -16.08 10.77 0.97
N LEU A 28 -16.22 10.11 2.11
CA LEU A 28 -17.48 10.02 2.85
C LEU A 28 -17.89 11.39 3.42
N GLU A 29 -16.96 12.12 4.05
CA GLU A 29 -17.24 13.45 4.60
C GLU A 29 -17.64 14.45 3.51
N ALA A 30 -17.01 14.41 2.34
CA ALA A 30 -17.39 15.24 1.18
C ALA A 30 -18.81 14.95 0.67
N ARG A 31 -19.37 13.78 0.96
CA ARG A 31 -20.77 13.40 0.69
C ARG A 31 -21.74 13.84 1.80
N GLY A 32 -21.25 14.36 2.92
CA GLY A 32 -22.04 14.70 4.09
C GLY A 32 -22.25 13.52 5.07
N ASP A 33 -21.52 12.40 4.88
CA ASP A 33 -21.52 11.28 5.82
C ASP A 33 -20.66 11.63 7.03
N GLN A 34 -20.93 10.99 8.20
CA GLN A 34 -20.14 11.16 9.42
C GLN A 34 -19.21 9.97 9.60
N VAL A 35 -17.95 10.24 9.89
CA VAL A 35 -16.92 9.20 10.09
C VAL A 35 -16.30 9.31 11.47
N LEU A 36 -16.22 8.19 12.19
CA LEU A 36 -15.42 8.02 13.40
C LEU A 36 -14.34 6.98 13.14
N ILE A 37 -13.08 7.41 13.15
CA ILE A 37 -11.95 6.47 13.13
C ILE A 37 -11.64 6.05 14.57
N VAL A 38 -11.50 4.75 14.80
CA VAL A 38 -11.12 4.18 16.10
C VAL A 38 -9.75 3.55 15.95
N THR A 39 -8.75 4.13 16.61
CA THR A 39 -7.34 3.72 16.48
C THR A 39 -6.62 3.68 17.81
N MET A 40 -5.39 3.20 17.80
CA MET A 40 -4.52 3.14 18.97
C MET A 40 -3.52 4.30 18.99
N ASP A 41 -3.24 4.80 20.19
CA ASP A 41 -2.15 5.70 20.48
C ASP A 41 -1.33 5.17 21.67
N PRO A 42 -0.10 4.65 21.44
CA PRO A 42 0.76 4.15 22.51
C PRO A 42 1.23 5.24 23.50
N HIS A 43 1.07 6.51 23.16
CA HIS A 43 1.44 7.64 24.01
C HIS A 43 0.26 8.17 24.82
N ALA A 44 -0.97 7.79 24.48
CA ALA A 44 -2.16 8.21 25.21
C ALA A 44 -2.28 7.50 26.57
N GLN A 45 -2.62 8.27 27.61
CA GLN A 45 -2.92 7.70 28.94
C GLN A 45 -4.43 7.45 29.13
N ARG A 46 -5.29 8.11 28.34
CA ARG A 46 -6.75 7.99 28.35
C ARG A 46 -7.30 8.08 26.93
N HIS A 47 -8.53 7.63 26.76
CA HIS A 47 -9.24 7.80 25.49
C HIS A 47 -9.50 9.29 25.23
N TYR A 48 -9.31 9.72 23.98
CA TYR A 48 -9.66 11.08 23.55
C TYR A 48 -10.13 11.08 22.09
N VAL A 49 -11.00 12.02 21.76
CA VAL A 49 -11.47 12.22 20.38
C VAL A 49 -10.95 13.55 19.85
N GLN A 50 -10.32 13.48 18.68
CA GLN A 50 -9.80 14.67 17.99
C GLN A 50 -10.01 14.54 16.49
N GLY A 51 -10.65 15.53 15.84
CA GLY A 51 -10.85 15.54 14.38
C GLY A 51 -11.61 14.32 13.82
N GLY A 52 -12.59 13.79 14.57
CA GLY A 52 -13.32 12.57 14.16
C GLY A 52 -12.52 11.27 14.37
N VAL A 53 -11.45 11.30 15.15
CA VAL A 53 -10.61 10.14 15.48
C VAL A 53 -10.64 9.89 16.98
N LEU A 54 -11.03 8.68 17.38
CA LEU A 54 -10.93 8.17 18.74
C LEU A 54 -9.58 7.47 18.91
N TYR A 55 -8.68 8.09 19.65
CA TYR A 55 -7.39 7.55 20.04
C TYR A 55 -7.52 6.77 21.34
N CYS A 56 -7.05 5.52 21.30
CA CYS A 56 -7.18 4.58 22.41
C CYS A 56 -5.81 4.27 23.01
N PRO A 57 -5.64 4.32 24.34
CA PRO A 57 -4.42 3.88 25.01
C PRO A 57 -4.02 2.47 24.59
N ALA A 58 -2.74 2.26 24.31
CA ALA A 58 -2.20 0.99 23.90
C ALA A 58 -0.79 0.79 24.44
N MET A 59 -0.37 -0.46 24.58
CA MET A 59 1.01 -0.80 24.93
C MET A 59 1.82 -0.96 23.65
N ALA A 60 2.91 -0.19 23.51
CA ALA A 60 3.79 -0.26 22.35
C ALA A 60 4.56 -1.58 22.31
N LEU A 61 4.50 -2.30 21.20
CA LEU A 61 5.31 -3.49 20.94
C LEU A 61 6.55 -3.11 20.13
N LYS A 62 7.71 -2.97 20.80
CA LYS A 62 8.98 -2.59 20.14
C LYS A 62 9.38 -3.52 18.98
N ARG A 63 9.01 -4.81 19.03
CA ARG A 63 9.34 -5.82 18.00
C ARG A 63 8.44 -5.73 16.75
N LEU A 64 7.31 -5.02 16.81
CA LEU A 64 6.37 -4.88 15.72
C LEU A 64 6.26 -3.42 15.26
N TYR A 65 7.39 -2.80 14.95
CA TYR A 65 7.48 -1.44 14.36
C TYR A 65 6.73 -0.35 15.15
N GLY A 66 6.56 -0.54 16.47
CA GLY A 66 5.82 0.41 17.30
C GLY A 66 4.29 0.26 17.26
N TYR A 67 3.77 -0.77 16.61
CA TYR A 67 2.34 -1.09 16.69
C TYR A 67 1.92 -1.30 18.14
N GLY A 68 0.78 -0.73 18.53
CA GLY A 68 0.22 -0.90 19.85
C GLY A 68 -0.59 -2.19 19.97
N VAL A 69 -0.76 -2.66 21.20
CA VAL A 69 -1.78 -3.65 21.57
C VAL A 69 -2.64 -3.04 22.65
N ALA A 70 -3.95 -3.10 22.48
CA ALA A 70 -4.91 -2.61 23.44
C ALA A 70 -5.83 -3.76 23.91
N ASN A 71 -6.43 -3.62 25.12
CA ASN A 71 -7.48 -4.54 25.52
C ASN A 71 -8.69 -4.42 24.56
N PRO A 72 -9.08 -5.48 23.82
CA PRO A 72 -10.18 -5.39 22.87
C PRO A 72 -11.56 -5.24 23.52
N LEU A 73 -11.69 -5.46 24.83
CA LEU A 73 -12.97 -5.42 25.58
C LEU A 73 -13.03 -4.25 26.58
N ASN A 74 -12.76 -3.04 26.11
CA ASN A 74 -12.81 -1.83 26.94
C ASN A 74 -14.20 -1.17 26.86
N LEU A 75 -14.89 -1.04 28.01
CA LEU A 75 -16.25 -0.49 28.09
C LEU A 75 -16.33 1.02 27.90
N GLU A 76 -15.30 1.78 28.31
CA GLU A 76 -15.26 3.23 28.11
C GLU A 76 -15.22 3.54 26.60
N ARG A 77 -14.31 2.90 25.89
CA ARG A 77 -14.19 3.01 24.44
C ARG A 77 -15.46 2.57 23.72
N TYR A 78 -16.10 1.49 24.20
CA TYR A 78 -17.37 1.02 23.67
C TYR A 78 -18.47 2.08 23.80
N ARG A 79 -18.58 2.78 24.94
CA ARG A 79 -19.57 3.85 25.14
C ARG A 79 -19.38 4.98 24.11
N ILE A 80 -18.14 5.40 23.85
CA ILE A 80 -17.85 6.47 22.86
C ILE A 80 -18.34 6.04 21.46
N VAL A 81 -18.08 4.79 21.06
CA VAL A 81 -18.59 4.25 19.78
C VAL A 81 -20.12 4.12 19.78
N GLN A 82 -20.70 3.74 20.91
CA GLN A 82 -22.15 3.63 21.09
C GLN A 82 -22.84 4.99 20.98
N ASP A 83 -22.29 6.03 21.59
CA ASP A 83 -22.79 7.42 21.52
C ASP A 83 -22.72 7.98 20.10
N PHE A 84 -21.68 7.62 19.35
CA PHE A 84 -21.61 7.92 17.93
C PHE A 84 -22.70 7.22 17.13
N ASN A 85 -23.15 6.03 17.54
CA ASN A 85 -24.18 5.21 16.93
C ASN A 85 -23.99 4.98 15.42
N PRO A 86 -22.94 4.29 14.99
CA PRO A 86 -22.67 4.06 13.57
C PRO A 86 -23.76 3.21 12.91
N ASP A 87 -24.00 3.45 11.61
CA ASP A 87 -24.82 2.58 10.76
C ASP A 87 -24.01 1.39 10.27
N ILE A 88 -22.72 1.61 10.00
CA ILE A 88 -21.74 0.63 9.50
C ILE A 88 -20.54 0.56 10.45
N ILE A 89 -20.09 -0.65 10.72
CA ILE A 89 -18.78 -0.94 11.32
C ILE A 89 -17.85 -1.42 10.22
N HIS A 90 -16.80 -0.63 9.94
CA HIS A 90 -15.81 -0.99 8.92
C HIS A 90 -14.48 -1.35 9.57
N ILE A 91 -14.04 -2.60 9.43
CA ILE A 91 -12.79 -3.12 9.97
C ILE A 91 -11.73 -3.06 8.87
N GLN A 92 -10.64 -2.34 9.14
CA GLN A 92 -9.52 -2.13 8.21
C GLN A 92 -8.27 -2.91 8.61
N THR A 93 -8.22 -3.38 9.86
CA THR A 93 -7.13 -4.21 10.37
C THR A 93 -7.67 -5.27 11.33
N GLU A 94 -6.95 -6.37 11.48
CA GLU A 94 -7.53 -7.63 11.96
C GLU A 94 -7.33 -7.90 13.44
N PHE A 95 -6.39 -7.19 14.08
CA PHE A 95 -5.96 -7.55 15.44
C PHE A 95 -6.87 -6.93 16.53
N THR A 96 -6.32 -6.18 17.45
CA THR A 96 -7.06 -5.73 18.64
C THR A 96 -8.21 -4.79 18.32
N MET A 97 -8.02 -3.88 17.34
CA MET A 97 -9.09 -2.97 16.89
C MET A 97 -10.12 -3.70 16.04
N GLY A 98 -9.71 -4.65 15.20
CA GLY A 98 -10.65 -5.49 14.44
C GLY A 98 -11.54 -6.34 15.35
N ILE A 99 -10.96 -6.97 16.39
CA ILE A 99 -11.70 -7.72 17.42
C ILE A 99 -12.66 -6.79 18.16
N PHE A 100 -12.22 -5.58 18.53
CA PHE A 100 -13.06 -4.59 19.17
C PHE A 100 -14.21 -4.12 18.26
N GLY A 101 -13.95 -3.93 16.97
CA GLY A 101 -14.98 -3.61 15.97
C GLY A 101 -16.06 -4.70 15.89
N LEU A 102 -15.66 -5.99 15.85
CA LEU A 102 -16.59 -7.11 15.90
C LEU A 102 -17.40 -7.15 17.21
N PHE A 103 -16.77 -6.85 18.33
CA PHE A 103 -17.47 -6.74 19.62
C PHE A 103 -18.54 -5.63 19.57
N CYS A 104 -18.20 -4.44 19.09
CA CYS A 104 -19.14 -3.33 18.91
C CYS A 104 -20.30 -3.73 17.98
N ALA A 105 -19.99 -4.32 16.83
CA ALA A 105 -20.98 -4.73 15.84
C ALA A 105 -21.99 -5.71 16.41
N ARG A 106 -21.54 -6.72 17.17
CA ARG A 106 -22.42 -7.71 17.82
C ARG A 106 -23.31 -7.07 18.88
N ARG A 107 -22.72 -6.23 19.75
CA ARG A 107 -23.47 -5.59 20.85
C ARG A 107 -24.50 -4.59 20.33
N MET A 108 -24.15 -3.83 19.31
CA MET A 108 -25.00 -2.79 18.72
C MET A 108 -25.89 -3.32 17.59
N LYS A 109 -25.73 -4.59 17.19
CA LYS A 109 -26.47 -5.24 16.09
C LYS A 109 -26.33 -4.45 14.77
N LYS A 110 -25.09 -4.16 14.37
CA LYS A 110 -24.75 -3.41 13.16
C LYS A 110 -24.03 -4.29 12.13
N PRO A 111 -24.22 -4.03 10.82
CA PRO A 111 -23.49 -4.72 9.77
C PRO A 111 -21.99 -4.41 9.82
N VAL A 112 -21.19 -5.38 9.39
CA VAL A 112 -19.74 -5.29 9.33
C VAL A 112 -19.27 -5.34 7.88
N VAL A 113 -18.47 -4.36 7.48
CA VAL A 113 -17.64 -4.42 6.28
C VAL A 113 -16.21 -4.68 6.71
N TYR A 114 -15.53 -5.60 6.05
CA TYR A 114 -14.15 -5.96 6.36
C TYR A 114 -13.28 -5.78 5.13
N THR A 115 -12.27 -4.90 5.23
CA THR A 115 -11.23 -4.74 4.20
C THR A 115 -9.95 -5.42 4.65
N LEU A 116 -9.45 -6.36 3.86
CA LEU A 116 -8.16 -7.01 4.08
C LEU A 116 -7.08 -6.35 3.22
N HIS A 117 -6.10 -5.73 3.87
CA HIS A 117 -5.01 -4.99 3.19
C HIS A 117 -3.74 -5.82 2.95
N THR A 118 -3.59 -6.98 3.59
CA THR A 118 -2.33 -7.72 3.62
C THR A 118 -2.54 -9.19 3.29
N SER A 119 -1.74 -9.73 2.37
CA SER A 119 -1.58 -11.18 2.22
C SER A 119 -0.59 -11.66 3.29
N TYR A 120 -1.11 -12.17 4.39
CA TYR A 120 -0.27 -12.53 5.55
C TYR A 120 0.68 -13.69 5.30
N ASP A 121 0.43 -14.53 4.30
CA ASP A 121 1.37 -15.58 3.89
C ASP A 121 2.76 -15.02 3.56
N ASP A 122 2.81 -13.80 3.02
CA ASP A 122 4.05 -13.12 2.64
C ASP A 122 4.82 -12.53 3.85
N TYR A 123 4.22 -12.53 5.05
CA TYR A 123 4.78 -11.92 6.28
C TYR A 123 5.00 -12.92 7.41
N LEU A 124 4.65 -14.21 7.23
CA LEU A 124 4.76 -15.21 8.28
C LEU A 124 6.20 -15.44 8.78
N PHE A 125 7.21 -15.11 7.98
CA PHE A 125 8.61 -15.21 8.39
C PHE A 125 8.99 -14.27 9.56
N TYR A 126 8.21 -13.19 9.79
CA TYR A 126 8.42 -12.31 10.96
C TYR A 126 7.96 -12.97 12.27
N VAL A 127 6.98 -13.86 12.20
CA VAL A 127 6.38 -14.53 13.37
C VAL A 127 6.94 -15.93 13.57
N ALA A 128 7.24 -16.61 12.46
CA ALA A 128 7.74 -17.98 12.43
C ALA A 128 8.95 -18.06 11.48
N PRO A 129 10.18 -17.94 11.99
CA PRO A 129 11.38 -17.87 11.14
C PRO A 129 11.69 -19.19 10.41
N HIS A 130 11.23 -20.35 10.90
CA HIS A 130 11.46 -21.65 10.29
C HIS A 130 10.29 -22.04 9.37
N LYS A 131 10.59 -22.42 8.12
CA LYS A 131 9.58 -22.75 7.09
C LYS A 131 8.62 -23.87 7.54
N ASN A 132 9.11 -24.90 8.19
CA ASN A 132 8.26 -25.99 8.71
C ASN A 132 7.24 -25.48 9.74
N MET A 133 7.63 -24.55 10.61
CA MET A 133 6.74 -23.93 11.60
C MET A 133 5.72 -23.00 10.92
N GLN A 134 6.13 -22.33 9.83
CA GLN A 134 5.20 -21.51 9.01
C GLN A 134 4.11 -22.41 8.41
N ASP A 135 4.50 -23.48 7.74
CA ASP A 135 3.56 -24.30 6.96
C ASP A 135 2.67 -25.18 7.85
N LEU A 136 3.22 -25.76 8.93
CA LEU A 136 2.48 -26.70 9.80
C LEU A 136 1.62 -26.02 10.87
N VAL A 137 1.98 -24.84 11.31
CA VAL A 137 1.31 -24.17 12.45
C VAL A 137 0.81 -22.78 12.10
N ALA A 138 1.70 -21.87 11.66
CA ALA A 138 1.37 -20.46 11.53
C ALA A 138 0.31 -20.21 10.42
N LYS A 139 0.46 -20.83 9.25
CA LYS A 139 -0.52 -20.69 8.15
C LYS A 139 -1.90 -21.24 8.50
N PRO A 140 -2.06 -22.49 8.99
CA PRO A 140 -3.38 -23.01 9.34
C PRO A 140 -4.09 -22.16 10.39
N VAL A 141 -3.36 -21.66 11.40
CA VAL A 141 -3.92 -20.78 12.44
C VAL A 141 -4.35 -19.45 11.83
N ALA A 142 -3.48 -18.80 11.05
CA ALA A 142 -3.78 -17.55 10.36
C ALA A 142 -4.97 -17.71 9.41
N HIS A 143 -4.97 -18.74 8.55
CA HIS A 143 -6.06 -19.00 7.61
C HIS A 143 -7.39 -19.23 8.31
N SER A 144 -7.40 -19.99 9.43
CA SER A 144 -8.62 -20.18 10.24
C SER A 144 -9.13 -18.86 10.82
N TYR A 145 -8.21 -17.99 11.27
CA TYR A 145 -8.55 -16.69 11.81
C TYR A 145 -9.17 -15.76 10.76
N PHE A 146 -8.53 -15.62 9.57
CA PHE A 146 -9.05 -14.79 8.49
C PHE A 146 -10.38 -15.31 7.93
N ARG A 147 -10.54 -16.62 7.81
CA ARG A 147 -11.83 -17.24 7.47
C ARG A 147 -12.91 -16.87 8.47
N HIS A 148 -12.60 -16.91 9.77
CA HIS A 148 -13.53 -16.53 10.82
C HIS A 148 -13.94 -15.06 10.72
N LEU A 149 -12.99 -14.12 10.55
CA LEU A 149 -13.30 -12.70 10.34
C LEU A 149 -14.19 -12.48 9.12
N ALA A 150 -13.82 -13.05 7.97
CA ALA A 150 -14.61 -12.93 6.75
C ALA A 150 -16.02 -13.52 6.89
N LYS A 151 -16.19 -14.59 7.67
CA LYS A 151 -17.51 -15.20 7.95
C LYS A 151 -18.43 -14.28 8.76
N TYR A 152 -17.87 -13.49 9.68
CA TYR A 152 -18.65 -12.55 10.50
C TYR A 152 -18.91 -11.21 9.81
N ALA A 153 -18.16 -10.87 8.80
CA ALA A 153 -18.43 -9.68 7.99
C ALA A 153 -19.72 -9.85 7.18
N THR A 154 -20.49 -8.80 7.02
CA THR A 154 -21.63 -8.74 6.09
C THR A 154 -21.11 -8.66 4.66
N GLU A 155 -20.09 -7.81 4.43
CA GLU A 155 -19.40 -7.67 3.14
C GLU A 155 -17.89 -7.70 3.35
N VAL A 156 -17.15 -8.16 2.33
CA VAL A 156 -15.68 -8.23 2.34
C VAL A 156 -15.13 -7.46 1.15
N ILE A 157 -14.09 -6.65 1.40
CA ILE A 157 -13.35 -5.90 0.38
C ILE A 157 -11.90 -6.41 0.36
N GLY A 158 -11.36 -6.55 -0.84
CA GLY A 158 -9.93 -6.77 -1.08
C GLY A 158 -9.41 -5.79 -2.13
N PRO A 159 -8.24 -5.17 -1.94
CA PRO A 159 -7.72 -4.17 -2.88
C PRO A 159 -7.15 -4.78 -4.17
N SER A 160 -7.09 -6.10 -4.30
CA SER A 160 -6.61 -6.77 -5.51
C SER A 160 -7.03 -8.23 -5.58
N VAL A 161 -6.85 -8.84 -6.75
CA VAL A 161 -7.03 -10.29 -6.99
C VAL A 161 -6.11 -11.13 -6.08
N LYS A 162 -4.94 -10.62 -5.69
CA LYS A 162 -4.04 -11.28 -4.74
C LYS A 162 -4.71 -11.52 -3.39
N VAL A 163 -5.41 -10.52 -2.86
CA VAL A 163 -6.16 -10.65 -1.60
C VAL A 163 -7.33 -11.61 -1.75
N VAL A 164 -8.04 -11.56 -2.87
CA VAL A 164 -9.09 -12.55 -3.16
C VAL A 164 -8.51 -13.96 -3.14
N SER A 165 -7.40 -14.19 -3.83
CA SER A 165 -6.71 -15.49 -3.87
C SER A 165 -6.25 -15.95 -2.49
N PHE A 166 -5.75 -15.03 -1.65
CA PHE A 166 -5.40 -15.32 -0.25
C PHE A 166 -6.63 -15.75 0.55
N LEU A 167 -7.72 -15.01 0.49
CA LEU A 167 -8.96 -15.34 1.21
C LEU A 167 -9.56 -16.66 0.70
N ARG A 168 -9.45 -16.97 -0.60
CA ARG A 168 -9.84 -18.30 -1.14
C ARG A 168 -9.00 -19.43 -0.54
N ARG A 169 -7.68 -19.25 -0.42
CA ARG A 169 -6.80 -20.21 0.30
C ARG A 169 -7.16 -20.36 1.77
N CYS A 170 -7.66 -19.30 2.41
CA CYS A 170 -8.21 -19.38 3.77
C CYS A 170 -9.55 -20.11 3.87
N GLY A 171 -10.16 -20.50 2.74
CA GLY A 171 -11.48 -21.17 2.70
C GLY A 171 -12.65 -20.19 2.81
N VAL A 172 -12.51 -18.98 2.26
CA VAL A 172 -13.59 -17.98 2.15
C VAL A 172 -14.25 -18.13 0.79
N ASP A 173 -15.48 -18.67 0.73
CA ASP A 173 -16.20 -18.96 -0.52
C ASP A 173 -17.19 -17.87 -0.93
N ARG A 174 -17.46 -16.90 -0.06
CA ARG A 174 -18.39 -15.79 -0.35
C ARG A 174 -17.84 -14.80 -1.37
N HIS A 175 -18.73 -13.92 -1.89
CA HIS A 175 -18.32 -12.81 -2.74
C HIS A 175 -17.31 -11.90 -2.01
N ILE A 176 -16.28 -11.46 -2.71
CA ILE A 176 -15.27 -10.51 -2.24
C ILE A 176 -15.24 -9.38 -3.24
N ASN A 177 -15.51 -8.17 -2.78
CA ASN A 177 -15.48 -6.97 -3.61
C ASN A 177 -14.03 -6.58 -3.89
N VAL A 178 -13.64 -6.45 -5.15
CA VAL A 178 -12.31 -5.95 -5.52
C VAL A 178 -12.42 -4.45 -5.72
N ILE A 179 -11.88 -3.68 -4.76
CA ILE A 179 -11.81 -2.22 -4.81
C ILE A 179 -10.34 -1.82 -4.65
N PRO A 180 -9.64 -1.50 -5.74
CA PRO A 180 -8.23 -1.11 -5.69
C PRO A 180 -8.02 0.09 -4.78
N ASN A 181 -6.87 0.12 -4.08
CA ASN A 181 -6.48 1.31 -3.32
C ASN A 181 -6.34 2.49 -4.28
N ILE A 182 -6.94 3.60 -3.92
CA ILE A 182 -6.78 4.86 -4.62
C ILE A 182 -6.17 5.86 -3.65
N VAL A 183 -5.26 6.64 -4.15
CA VAL A 183 -4.67 7.78 -3.47
C VAL A 183 -4.94 9.04 -4.28
N ASP A 184 -4.88 10.18 -3.63
CA ASP A 184 -4.86 11.45 -4.35
C ASP A 184 -3.54 11.56 -5.13
N LEU A 185 -3.63 11.27 -6.42
CA LEU A 185 -2.50 11.34 -7.33
C LEU A 185 -2.27 12.76 -7.87
N SER A 186 -3.10 13.73 -7.49
CA SER A 186 -3.07 15.08 -8.07
C SER A 186 -1.70 15.75 -7.97
N ILE A 187 -1.01 15.60 -6.82
CA ILE A 187 0.32 16.20 -6.62
C ILE A 187 1.39 15.58 -7.53
N PHE A 188 1.16 14.39 -8.09
CA PHE A 188 2.08 13.68 -8.99
C PHE A 188 1.80 13.95 -10.47
N LEU A 189 0.68 14.61 -10.80
CA LEU A 189 0.35 14.92 -12.18
C LEU A 189 1.30 15.97 -12.75
N PRO A 190 1.70 15.87 -14.04
CA PRO A 190 2.67 16.77 -14.65
C PRO A 190 2.32 18.26 -14.54
N GLU A 191 1.01 18.58 -14.60
CA GLU A 191 0.51 19.95 -14.49
C GLU A 191 0.69 20.58 -13.10
N ASN A 192 0.93 19.77 -12.06
CA ASN A 192 1.03 20.22 -10.67
C ASN A 192 2.47 20.24 -10.13
N VAL A 193 3.46 19.90 -10.96
CA VAL A 193 4.88 19.90 -10.57
C VAL A 193 5.64 20.95 -11.38
N ALA A 194 6.22 21.93 -10.72
CA ALA A 194 6.92 23.01 -11.39
C ALA A 194 8.24 22.54 -12.03
N ALA A 195 8.53 22.99 -13.26
CA ALA A 195 9.73 22.60 -13.99
C ALA A 195 11.03 22.89 -13.20
N LYS A 196 11.08 24.02 -12.47
CA LYS A 196 12.22 24.38 -11.61
C LYS A 196 12.49 23.35 -10.50
N ASP A 197 11.44 22.72 -9.97
CA ASP A 197 11.57 21.73 -8.89
C ASP A 197 12.05 20.39 -9.46
N ILE A 198 11.65 20.06 -10.69
CA ILE A 198 12.16 18.89 -11.45
C ILE A 198 13.65 19.08 -11.76
N GLU A 199 14.05 20.27 -12.21
CA GLU A 199 15.46 20.59 -12.48
C GLU A 199 16.31 20.50 -11.20
N ALA A 200 15.81 21.03 -10.08
CA ALA A 200 16.46 20.91 -8.78
C ALA A 200 16.62 19.44 -8.34
N ALA A 201 15.58 18.62 -8.53
CA ALA A 201 15.65 17.19 -8.24
C ALA A 201 16.67 16.47 -9.15
N ARG A 202 16.74 16.81 -10.47
CA ARG A 202 17.75 16.26 -11.38
C ARG A 202 19.16 16.63 -10.95
N ALA A 203 19.37 17.88 -10.51
CA ALA A 203 20.66 18.35 -9.99
C ALA A 203 21.04 17.62 -8.69
N ASP A 204 20.11 17.46 -7.74
CA ASP A 204 20.35 16.69 -6.50
C ASP A 204 20.69 15.23 -6.81
N LEU A 205 20.03 14.60 -7.77
CA LEU A 205 20.33 13.25 -8.24
C LEU A 205 21.64 13.15 -9.03
N GLY A 206 22.26 14.28 -9.38
CA GLY A 206 23.50 14.32 -10.20
C GLY A 206 23.28 13.74 -11.61
N LEU A 207 22.08 13.93 -12.17
CA LEU A 207 21.72 13.44 -13.51
C LEU A 207 22.26 14.37 -14.59
N GLN A 208 22.90 13.78 -15.60
CA GLN A 208 23.38 14.47 -16.79
C GLN A 208 22.44 14.20 -17.98
N LYS A 209 22.60 15.02 -19.03
CA LYS A 209 21.85 14.80 -20.28
C LYS A 209 22.20 13.44 -20.88
N GLY A 210 21.21 12.62 -21.13
CA GLY A 210 21.33 11.28 -21.69
C GLY A 210 21.55 10.17 -20.63
N ASP A 211 21.54 10.49 -19.34
CA ASP A 211 21.42 9.47 -18.30
C ASP A 211 19.99 8.90 -18.28
N THR A 212 19.89 7.62 -17.98
CA THR A 212 18.61 6.94 -17.72
C THR A 212 18.50 6.67 -16.23
N ALA A 213 17.53 7.32 -15.59
CA ALA A 213 17.32 7.26 -14.15
C ALA A 213 16.21 6.26 -13.78
N LEU A 214 16.55 5.26 -12.98
CA LEU A 214 15.64 4.30 -12.41
C LEU A 214 15.32 4.70 -10.98
N LEU A 215 14.06 4.60 -10.56
CA LEU A 215 13.56 4.97 -9.24
C LEU A 215 12.86 3.81 -8.58
N PHE A 216 13.17 3.58 -7.31
CA PHE A 216 12.36 2.79 -6.37
C PHE A 216 11.94 3.68 -5.21
N VAL A 217 10.68 3.62 -4.81
CA VAL A 217 10.17 4.32 -3.62
C VAL A 217 9.40 3.33 -2.74
N GLY A 218 9.83 3.20 -1.48
CA GLY A 218 9.16 2.32 -0.54
C GLY A 218 9.96 2.00 0.70
N ARG A 219 9.35 1.25 1.64
CA ARG A 219 10.03 0.77 2.85
C ARG A 219 11.14 -0.21 2.49
N LEU A 220 12.32 -0.08 3.10
CA LEU A 220 13.44 -0.98 2.92
C LEU A 220 13.27 -2.23 3.79
N GLY A 221 12.25 -3.04 3.47
CA GLY A 221 11.95 -4.30 4.12
C GLY A 221 12.33 -5.50 3.25
N ARG A 222 12.51 -6.66 3.88
CA ARG A 222 12.88 -7.90 3.21
C ARG A 222 11.87 -8.32 2.13
N GLU A 223 10.59 -8.04 2.37
CA GLU A 223 9.48 -8.34 1.46
C GLU A 223 9.54 -7.57 0.14
N LYS A 224 10.30 -6.47 0.08
CA LYS A 224 10.46 -5.66 -1.13
C LYS A 224 11.53 -6.16 -2.08
N SER A 225 12.33 -7.17 -1.67
CA SER A 225 13.37 -7.80 -2.49
C SER A 225 14.32 -6.80 -3.18
N ILE A 226 14.70 -5.72 -2.45
CA ILE A 226 15.54 -4.64 -3.00
C ILE A 226 16.95 -5.16 -3.31
N ASP A 227 17.41 -6.18 -2.59
CA ASP A 227 18.65 -6.89 -2.87
C ASP A 227 18.65 -7.52 -4.28
N VAL A 228 17.54 -8.11 -4.69
CA VAL A 228 17.38 -8.64 -6.05
C VAL A 228 17.34 -7.50 -7.08
N LEU A 229 16.67 -6.39 -6.77
CA LEU A 229 16.65 -5.21 -7.64
C LEU A 229 18.06 -4.65 -7.87
N ILE A 230 18.88 -4.54 -6.81
CA ILE A 230 20.26 -4.08 -6.87
C ILE A 230 21.11 -5.02 -7.75
N GLN A 231 20.97 -6.33 -7.61
CA GLN A 231 21.67 -7.31 -8.45
C GLN A 231 21.28 -7.20 -9.93
N ASN A 232 19.97 -7.10 -10.21
CA ASN A 232 19.47 -6.94 -11.58
C ASN A 232 19.95 -5.62 -12.19
N PHE A 233 19.96 -4.52 -11.41
CA PHE A 233 20.45 -3.24 -11.87
C PHE A 233 21.96 -3.29 -12.17
N ALA A 234 22.78 -3.91 -11.31
CA ALA A 234 24.22 -4.02 -11.53
C ALA A 234 24.53 -4.77 -12.83
N ALA A 235 23.77 -5.84 -13.14
CA ALA A 235 23.88 -6.55 -14.40
C ALA A 235 23.47 -5.65 -15.59
N ALA A 236 22.35 -4.94 -15.48
CA ALA A 236 21.89 -4.03 -16.54
C ALA A 236 22.83 -2.85 -16.77
N HIS A 237 23.45 -2.32 -15.71
CA HIS A 237 24.42 -1.23 -15.79
C HIS A 237 25.68 -1.59 -16.59
N ALA A 238 26.11 -2.85 -16.55
CA ALA A 238 27.26 -3.32 -17.34
C ALA A 238 27.02 -3.13 -18.85
N ASP A 239 25.79 -3.33 -19.31
CA ASP A 239 25.38 -3.15 -20.70
C ASP A 239 24.92 -1.72 -21.01
N CYS A 240 24.47 -0.98 -19.99
CA CYS A 240 23.96 0.39 -20.09
C CYS A 240 24.67 1.31 -19.09
N PRO A 241 25.92 1.73 -19.33
CA PRO A 241 26.75 2.44 -18.35
C PRO A 241 26.28 3.85 -17.98
N ARG A 242 25.25 4.36 -18.65
CA ARG A 242 24.61 5.65 -18.34
C ARG A 242 23.32 5.51 -17.51
N THR A 243 23.10 4.35 -16.91
CA THR A 243 21.98 4.12 -16.00
C THR A 243 22.36 4.47 -14.56
N LYS A 244 21.40 4.99 -13.80
CA LYS A 244 21.52 5.25 -12.36
C LYS A 244 20.28 4.76 -11.64
N LEU A 245 20.44 4.22 -10.42
CA LEU A 245 19.34 3.73 -9.59
C LEU A 245 19.25 4.56 -8.30
N PHE A 246 18.08 5.13 -8.06
CA PHE A 246 17.77 5.88 -6.85
C PHE A 246 16.73 5.12 -6.02
N ILE A 247 17.03 4.93 -4.74
CA ILE A 247 16.18 4.19 -3.80
C ILE A 247 15.78 5.15 -2.69
N ILE A 248 14.51 5.59 -2.71
CA ILE A 248 13.94 6.48 -1.70
C ILE A 248 13.17 5.63 -0.69
N GLY A 249 13.53 5.77 0.57
CA GLY A 249 12.89 5.09 1.69
C GLY A 249 13.85 4.77 2.82
N ASP A 250 13.32 4.18 3.88
CA ASP A 250 14.10 3.71 5.02
C ASP A 250 13.53 2.39 5.53
N GLY A 251 14.33 1.66 6.31
CA GLY A 251 13.91 0.39 6.88
C GLY A 251 15.06 -0.49 7.35
N PRO A 252 14.71 -1.66 7.96
CA PRO A 252 15.69 -2.52 8.62
C PRO A 252 16.74 -3.12 7.68
N GLU A 253 16.47 -3.23 6.39
CA GLU A 253 17.41 -3.78 5.40
C GLU A 253 18.47 -2.77 4.94
N LYS A 254 18.35 -1.48 5.26
CA LYS A 254 19.26 -0.42 4.78
C LYS A 254 20.75 -0.74 4.98
N PRO A 255 21.22 -1.20 6.17
CA PRO A 255 22.63 -1.52 6.34
C PRO A 255 23.10 -2.66 5.43
N ARG A 256 22.27 -3.69 5.24
CA ARG A 256 22.58 -4.84 4.37
C ARG A 256 22.65 -4.42 2.90
N LEU A 257 21.70 -3.59 2.46
CA LEU A 257 21.67 -3.07 1.09
C LEU A 257 22.87 -2.16 0.82
N GLN A 258 23.29 -1.33 1.78
CA GLN A 258 24.49 -0.49 1.64
C GLN A 258 25.75 -1.35 1.49
N ALA A 259 25.89 -2.40 2.31
CA ALA A 259 26.99 -3.34 2.19
C ALA A 259 27.00 -4.08 0.84
N GLN A 260 25.83 -4.44 0.32
CA GLN A 260 25.70 -5.07 -1.00
C GLN A 260 26.14 -4.11 -2.13
N ILE A 261 25.70 -2.85 -2.11
CA ILE A 261 26.10 -1.82 -3.09
C ILE A 261 27.62 -1.67 -3.09
N HIS A 262 28.22 -1.60 -1.89
CA HIS A 262 29.68 -1.52 -1.74
C HIS A 262 30.40 -2.76 -2.30
N SER A 263 29.92 -3.96 -1.98
CA SER A 263 30.52 -5.22 -2.47
C SER A 263 30.47 -5.36 -4.01
N LEU A 264 29.49 -4.70 -4.66
CA LEU A 264 29.35 -4.65 -6.11
C LEU A 264 30.12 -3.49 -6.76
N GLY A 265 30.72 -2.58 -5.97
CA GLY A 265 31.40 -1.39 -6.47
C GLY A 265 30.44 -0.39 -7.15
N MET A 266 29.19 -0.30 -6.71
CA MET A 266 28.11 0.45 -7.37
C MET A 266 27.73 1.76 -6.66
N GLU A 267 28.59 2.28 -5.74
CA GLU A 267 28.27 3.49 -4.95
C GLU A 267 28.10 4.75 -5.80
N GLY A 268 28.70 4.77 -6.99
CA GLY A 268 28.55 5.89 -7.95
C GLY A 268 27.25 5.81 -8.77
N GLN A 269 26.61 4.64 -8.83
CA GLN A 269 25.47 4.35 -9.71
C GLN A 269 24.18 4.08 -8.94
N ILE A 270 24.28 3.58 -7.70
CA ILE A 270 23.14 3.28 -6.84
C ILE A 270 23.21 4.19 -5.60
N ARG A 271 22.16 4.95 -5.36
CA ARG A 271 22.08 5.86 -4.21
C ARG A 271 20.88 5.54 -3.33
N LEU A 272 21.12 5.24 -2.03
CA LEU A 272 20.09 5.16 -0.99
C LEU A 272 19.83 6.57 -0.47
N MET A 273 18.67 7.15 -0.86
CA MET A 273 18.32 8.55 -0.58
C MET A 273 17.80 8.76 0.87
N GLY A 274 17.47 7.67 1.58
CA GLY A 274 16.81 7.77 2.87
C GLY A 274 15.30 8.07 2.76
N LYS A 275 14.66 8.28 3.92
CA LYS A 275 13.25 8.66 3.99
C LYS A 275 13.04 10.08 3.49
N MET A 276 12.00 10.27 2.70
CA MET A 276 11.59 11.57 2.17
C MET A 276 10.10 11.80 2.48
N ASP A 277 9.72 13.03 2.78
CA ASP A 277 8.32 13.38 3.00
C ASP A 277 7.53 13.27 1.70
N HIS A 278 6.29 12.79 1.78
CA HIS A 278 5.45 12.47 0.61
C HIS A 278 5.27 13.67 -0.34
N GLY A 279 5.09 14.87 0.21
CA GLY A 279 4.96 16.10 -0.59
C GLY A 279 6.23 16.52 -1.35
N MET A 280 7.40 15.98 -0.98
CA MET A 280 8.68 16.23 -1.66
C MET A 280 8.99 15.21 -2.76
N LEU A 281 8.22 14.13 -2.86
CA LEU A 281 8.47 13.05 -3.82
C LEU A 281 8.19 13.44 -5.29
N PRO A 282 7.14 14.21 -5.64
CA PRO A 282 6.74 14.41 -7.03
C PRO A 282 7.87 14.90 -7.95
N PRO A 283 8.73 15.89 -7.60
CA PRO A 283 9.84 16.28 -8.45
C PRO A 283 10.83 15.16 -8.79
N TYR A 284 11.08 14.25 -7.83
CA TYR A 284 11.98 13.10 -8.03
C TYR A 284 11.38 12.05 -8.97
N PHE A 285 10.05 11.79 -8.88
CA PHE A 285 9.37 10.96 -9.86
C PHE A 285 9.49 11.55 -11.26
N HIS A 286 9.25 12.85 -11.43
CA HIS A 286 9.38 13.52 -12.73
C HIS A 286 10.83 13.62 -13.24
N ALA A 287 11.81 13.63 -12.35
CA ALA A 287 13.24 13.65 -12.69
C ALA A 287 13.75 12.33 -13.27
N CYS A 288 13.10 11.20 -12.95
CA CYS A 288 13.48 9.86 -13.36
C CYS A 288 12.76 9.39 -14.63
N ASP A 289 13.20 8.28 -15.23
CA ASP A 289 12.68 7.73 -16.48
C ASP A 289 11.83 6.48 -16.27
N LEU A 290 12.23 5.62 -15.31
CA LEU A 290 11.60 4.34 -15.02
C LEU A 290 11.30 4.22 -13.52
N PHE A 291 10.19 3.59 -13.18
CA PHE A 291 9.98 3.05 -11.84
C PHE A 291 10.26 1.56 -11.86
N VAL A 292 11.04 1.07 -10.91
CA VAL A 292 11.49 -0.33 -10.89
C VAL A 292 11.21 -1.00 -9.55
N THR A 293 10.74 -2.24 -9.58
CA THR A 293 10.50 -3.02 -8.36
C THR A 293 10.72 -4.50 -8.58
N ALA A 294 11.35 -5.16 -7.59
CA ALA A 294 11.50 -6.62 -7.54
C ALA A 294 10.59 -7.26 -6.48
N SER A 295 9.68 -6.47 -5.87
CA SER A 295 8.77 -6.94 -4.83
C SER A 295 7.83 -8.02 -5.34
N LEU A 296 7.66 -9.10 -4.55
CA LEU A 296 6.65 -10.14 -4.77
C LEU A 296 5.50 -10.05 -3.75
N SER A 297 5.49 -9.01 -2.91
CA SER A 297 4.52 -8.83 -1.83
C SER A 297 3.54 -7.68 -2.05
N GLU A 298 3.57 -7.06 -3.22
CA GLU A 298 2.64 -5.97 -3.52
C GLU A 298 1.22 -6.50 -3.63
N ILE A 299 0.28 -5.75 -3.08
CA ILE A 299 -1.15 -6.04 -3.17
C ILE A 299 -1.82 -5.08 -4.14
N ASN A 300 -1.57 -3.80 -3.95
CA ASN A 300 -1.85 -2.70 -4.86
C ASN A 300 -0.88 -1.60 -4.47
N SER A 301 0.21 -1.47 -5.23
CA SER A 301 1.32 -0.58 -4.86
C SER A 301 0.96 0.88 -5.12
N ILE A 302 0.88 1.67 -4.06
CA ILE A 302 0.64 3.11 -4.12
C ILE A 302 1.78 3.81 -4.85
N SER A 303 3.04 3.49 -4.52
CA SER A 303 4.19 4.11 -5.19
C SER A 303 4.27 3.81 -6.69
N MET A 304 3.75 2.67 -7.15
CA MET A 304 3.59 2.40 -8.58
C MET A 304 2.51 3.29 -9.22
N LEU A 305 1.38 3.52 -8.52
CA LEU A 305 0.34 4.44 -9.00
C LEU A 305 0.86 5.88 -9.08
N GLU A 306 1.62 6.33 -8.08
CA GLU A 306 2.29 7.63 -8.06
C GLU A 306 3.30 7.77 -9.21
N ALA A 307 4.07 6.71 -9.47
CA ALA A 307 5.00 6.65 -10.59
C ALA A 307 4.27 6.78 -11.94
N MET A 308 3.20 6.01 -12.13
CA MET A 308 2.38 6.05 -13.35
C MET A 308 1.72 7.42 -13.52
N ALA A 309 1.21 8.05 -12.45
CA ALA A 309 0.66 9.39 -12.50
C ALA A 309 1.69 10.45 -12.92
N SER A 310 2.96 10.26 -12.53
CA SER A 310 4.09 11.08 -12.97
C SER A 310 4.59 10.71 -14.37
N GLY A 311 3.98 9.73 -15.03
CA GLY A 311 4.35 9.26 -16.36
C GLY A 311 5.57 8.31 -16.38
N LEU A 312 6.00 7.74 -15.24
CA LEU A 312 7.09 6.77 -15.23
C LEU A 312 6.60 5.41 -15.69
N TYR A 313 7.32 4.86 -16.66
CA TYR A 313 7.09 3.49 -17.12
C TYR A 313 7.58 2.50 -16.06
N VAL A 314 6.75 1.50 -15.71
CA VAL A 314 7.02 0.62 -14.59
C VAL A 314 7.64 -0.70 -15.05
N LEU A 315 8.76 -1.11 -14.48
CA LEU A 315 9.29 -2.47 -14.60
C LEU A 315 9.08 -3.21 -13.29
N GLN A 316 8.13 -4.15 -13.28
CA GLN A 316 7.76 -4.92 -12.10
C GLN A 316 8.19 -6.38 -12.26
N ARG A 317 8.83 -6.95 -11.24
CA ARG A 317 9.02 -8.41 -11.19
C ARG A 317 7.66 -9.10 -11.13
N LEU A 318 7.49 -10.12 -11.99
CA LEU A 318 6.22 -10.85 -12.09
C LEU A 318 5.85 -11.50 -10.75
N ASP A 319 4.75 -11.06 -10.20
CA ASP A 319 3.97 -11.76 -9.18
C ASP A 319 2.61 -12.09 -9.80
N ILE A 320 2.32 -13.37 -9.96
CA ILE A 320 1.08 -13.86 -10.61
C ILE A 320 -0.20 -13.33 -9.94
N TYR A 321 -0.10 -12.91 -8.67
CA TYR A 321 -1.22 -12.36 -7.90
C TYR A 321 -1.30 -10.84 -7.93
N ASN A 322 -0.28 -10.14 -8.46
CA ASN A 322 -0.22 -8.67 -8.48
C ASN A 322 0.12 -8.09 -9.87
N LYS A 323 -0.05 -8.86 -10.91
CA LYS A 323 0.20 -8.40 -12.28
C LYS A 323 -0.82 -7.38 -12.79
N ASP A 324 -1.97 -7.26 -12.14
CA ASP A 324 -3.12 -6.51 -12.64
C ASP A 324 -2.89 -4.97 -12.68
N GLN A 325 -1.89 -4.45 -11.95
CA GLN A 325 -1.51 -3.04 -12.04
C GLN A 325 -0.76 -2.72 -13.33
N ILE A 326 -0.11 -3.70 -13.95
CA ILE A 326 0.63 -3.53 -15.20
C ILE A 326 -0.24 -3.92 -16.40
N ARG A 327 -0.40 -2.96 -17.30
CA ARG A 327 -0.90 -3.20 -18.66
C ARG A 327 0.31 -3.21 -19.60
N GLU A 328 0.72 -4.44 -20.00
CA GLU A 328 1.91 -4.69 -20.81
C GLU A 328 2.01 -3.74 -22.01
N GLY A 329 3.17 -3.09 -22.15
CA GLY A 329 3.45 -2.14 -23.23
C GLY A 329 2.72 -0.80 -23.12
N VAL A 330 1.80 -0.61 -22.16
CA VAL A 330 1.05 0.64 -21.96
C VAL A 330 1.64 1.45 -20.80
N ASN A 331 1.61 0.90 -19.59
CA ASN A 331 2.10 1.59 -18.39
C ASN A 331 3.33 0.92 -17.76
N GLY A 332 3.74 -0.24 -18.29
CA GLY A 332 4.88 -0.98 -17.79
C GLY A 332 5.09 -2.31 -18.48
N HIS A 333 6.09 -3.04 -18.01
CA HIS A 333 6.35 -4.44 -18.32
C HIS A 333 6.59 -5.25 -17.06
N LEU A 334 6.17 -6.53 -17.14
CA LEU A 334 6.52 -7.54 -16.15
C LEU A 334 7.80 -8.26 -16.59
N TYR A 335 8.68 -8.58 -15.63
CA TYR A 335 9.87 -9.39 -15.87
C TYR A 335 9.98 -10.52 -14.84
N THR A 336 10.56 -11.65 -15.21
CA THR A 336 10.77 -12.80 -14.32
C THR A 336 12.22 -13.00 -13.97
N THR A 337 13.13 -12.64 -14.87
CA THR A 337 14.57 -12.88 -14.75
C THR A 337 15.40 -11.61 -14.86
N GLY A 338 16.65 -11.64 -14.37
CA GLY A 338 17.60 -10.55 -14.52
C GLY A 338 17.89 -10.18 -15.99
N PRO A 339 18.14 -11.14 -16.89
CA PRO A 339 18.28 -10.85 -18.31
C PRO A 339 17.08 -10.14 -18.96
N GLU A 340 15.84 -10.54 -18.60
CA GLU A 340 14.64 -9.83 -19.06
C GLU A 340 14.62 -8.37 -18.54
N PHE A 341 14.94 -8.15 -17.26
CA PHE A 341 15.06 -6.81 -16.70
C PHE A 341 16.10 -5.98 -17.46
N THR A 342 17.27 -6.56 -17.75
CA THR A 342 18.34 -5.91 -18.52
C THR A 342 17.86 -5.50 -19.91
N ALA A 343 17.22 -6.39 -20.65
CA ALA A 343 16.70 -6.13 -21.99
C ALA A 343 15.67 -4.99 -21.98
N LEU A 344 14.77 -4.95 -20.98
CA LEU A 344 13.80 -3.88 -20.82
C LEU A 344 14.47 -2.55 -20.50
N VAL A 345 15.49 -2.52 -19.64
CA VAL A 345 16.25 -1.29 -19.35
C VAL A 345 16.96 -0.78 -20.60
N GLN A 346 17.58 -1.67 -21.40
CA GLN A 346 18.22 -1.32 -22.67
C GLN A 346 17.22 -0.71 -23.66
N GLU A 347 16.06 -1.34 -23.84
CA GLU A 347 14.99 -0.81 -24.70
C GLU A 347 14.58 0.61 -24.30
N GLN A 348 14.38 0.84 -22.98
CA GLN A 348 13.96 2.13 -22.47
C GLN A 348 15.05 3.19 -22.61
N ALA A 349 16.30 2.83 -22.36
CA ALA A 349 17.45 3.72 -22.49
C ALA A 349 17.71 4.15 -23.97
N ALA A 350 17.37 3.29 -24.92
CA ALA A 350 17.53 3.54 -26.35
C ALA A 350 16.43 4.46 -26.95
N LEU A 351 15.39 4.79 -26.23
CA LEU A 351 14.30 5.64 -26.74
C LEU A 351 14.77 7.07 -27.00
N SER A 352 14.30 7.64 -28.10
CA SER A 352 14.43 9.07 -28.36
C SER A 352 13.64 9.89 -27.33
N GLU A 353 14.02 11.15 -27.12
CA GLU A 353 13.30 12.03 -26.17
C GLU A 353 11.81 12.21 -26.55
N SER A 354 11.51 12.27 -27.87
CA SER A 354 10.11 12.32 -28.32
C SER A 354 9.33 11.04 -27.99
N ALA A 355 9.95 9.88 -28.12
CA ALA A 355 9.35 8.59 -27.75
C ALA A 355 9.16 8.48 -26.22
N LYS A 356 10.12 8.95 -25.42
CA LYS A 356 10.00 9.02 -23.95
C LYS A 356 8.82 9.91 -23.55
N GLN A 357 8.69 11.10 -24.16
CA GLN A 357 7.57 12.01 -23.86
C GLN A 357 6.21 11.40 -24.24
N ALA A 358 6.09 10.78 -25.42
CA ALA A 358 4.86 10.11 -25.84
C ALA A 358 4.49 8.96 -24.87
N ARG A 359 5.49 8.18 -24.44
CA ARG A 359 5.31 7.10 -23.44
C ARG A 359 4.87 7.64 -22.10
N ARG A 360 5.52 8.69 -21.58
CA ARG A 360 5.12 9.37 -20.33
C ARG A 360 3.66 9.79 -20.36
N LYS A 361 3.22 10.39 -21.47
CA LYS A 361 1.81 10.77 -21.65
C LYS A 361 0.89 9.55 -21.60
N THR A 362 1.19 8.49 -22.31
CA THR A 362 0.40 7.24 -22.34
C THR A 362 0.31 6.62 -20.94
N VAL A 363 1.42 6.58 -20.19
CA VAL A 363 1.47 6.06 -18.82
C VAL A 363 0.59 6.91 -17.90
N CYS A 364 0.74 8.22 -17.91
CA CYS A 364 -0.07 9.14 -17.09
C CYS A 364 -1.56 9.01 -17.44
N ASP A 365 -1.93 9.01 -18.73
CA ASP A 365 -3.31 8.83 -19.18
C ASP A 365 -3.91 7.48 -18.73
N SER A 366 -3.05 6.48 -18.50
CA SER A 366 -3.48 5.16 -18.02
C SER A 366 -4.03 5.18 -16.59
N THR A 367 -3.68 6.19 -15.79
CA THR A 367 -4.17 6.36 -14.41
C THR A 367 -5.46 7.18 -14.34
N ARG A 368 -5.88 7.81 -15.43
CA ARG A 368 -7.12 8.59 -15.49
C ARG A 368 -8.35 7.68 -15.43
N GLY A 369 -9.34 8.07 -14.64
CA GLY A 369 -10.58 7.30 -14.44
C GLY A 369 -10.63 6.49 -13.12
N TYR A 370 -9.55 6.49 -12.37
CA TYR A 370 -9.51 5.96 -11.00
C TYR A 370 -9.42 7.15 -10.02
N GLY A 371 -10.51 7.92 -9.90
CA GLY A 371 -10.54 9.09 -9.02
C GLY A 371 -11.04 8.75 -7.60
N PRO A 372 -10.82 9.65 -6.62
CA PRO A 372 -11.35 9.49 -5.27
C PRO A 372 -12.87 9.41 -5.21
N ARG A 373 -13.58 9.98 -6.19
CA ARG A 373 -15.05 9.92 -6.28
C ARG A 373 -15.56 8.53 -6.63
N GLU A 374 -15.00 7.92 -7.66
CA GLU A 374 -15.36 6.57 -8.11
C GLU A 374 -15.04 5.53 -7.05
N PHE A 375 -13.89 5.67 -6.42
CA PHE A 375 -13.48 4.83 -5.29
C PHE A 375 -14.48 4.96 -4.12
N THR A 376 -14.78 6.18 -3.70
CA THR A 376 -15.74 6.42 -2.62
C THR A 376 -17.11 5.84 -2.96
N GLN A 377 -17.57 6.01 -4.21
CA GLN A 377 -18.84 5.45 -4.66
C GLN A 377 -18.84 3.92 -4.59
N ALA A 378 -17.76 3.27 -5.03
CA ALA A 378 -17.62 1.80 -4.93
C ALA A 378 -17.68 1.31 -3.47
N VAL A 379 -17.02 2.01 -2.53
CA VAL A 379 -17.09 1.69 -1.10
C VAL A 379 -18.50 1.91 -0.56
N VAL A 380 -19.17 2.99 -0.94
CA VAL A 380 -20.57 3.29 -0.53
C VAL A 380 -21.53 2.25 -1.06
N ASP A 381 -21.34 1.76 -2.29
CA ASP A 381 -22.17 0.69 -2.84
C ASP A 381 -22.04 -0.61 -2.04
N VAL A 382 -20.82 -0.91 -1.54
CA VAL A 382 -20.63 -2.04 -0.59
C VAL A 382 -21.36 -1.78 0.73
N TYR A 383 -21.32 -0.55 1.25
CA TYR A 383 -22.03 -0.22 2.50
C TYR A 383 -23.54 -0.36 2.35
N ASN A 384 -24.10 0.11 1.24
CA ASN A 384 -25.53 -0.03 0.97
C ASN A 384 -25.93 -1.50 0.89
N ARG A 385 -25.19 -2.34 0.16
CA ARG A 385 -25.43 -3.79 0.13
C ARG A 385 -25.32 -4.43 1.53
N ALA A 386 -24.35 -4.00 2.33
CA ALA A 386 -24.20 -4.51 3.69
C ALA A 386 -25.40 -4.16 4.58
N LEU A 387 -25.98 -2.96 4.43
CA LEU A 387 -27.19 -2.54 5.13
C LEU A 387 -28.39 -3.38 4.69
N ASP A 388 -28.59 -3.55 3.38
CA ASP A 388 -29.70 -4.32 2.81
C ASP A 388 -29.64 -5.80 3.20
N GLU A 389 -28.48 -6.43 3.05
CA GLU A 389 -28.25 -7.82 3.44
C GLU A 389 -28.48 -8.03 4.95
N TYR A 390 -27.99 -7.09 5.78
CA TYR A 390 -28.18 -7.18 7.23
C TYR A 390 -29.65 -6.99 7.65
N ALA A 391 -30.38 -6.13 6.97
CA ALA A 391 -31.82 -5.95 7.18
C ALA A 391 -32.60 -7.21 6.79
N ALA A 392 -32.28 -7.82 5.64
CA ALA A 392 -32.90 -9.06 5.17
C ALA A 392 -32.66 -10.27 6.11
N ARG A 393 -31.53 -10.32 6.81
CA ARG A 393 -31.24 -11.40 7.79
C ARG A 393 -32.01 -11.27 9.12
N LYS A 394 -32.66 -10.12 9.37
CA LYS A 394 -33.45 -9.88 10.59
C LYS A 394 -34.92 -10.28 10.44
N HIS A 395 -35.35 -10.49 9.21
CA HIS A 395 -36.68 -11.01 8.84
C HIS A 395 -36.58 -12.48 8.47
#